data_a82ea533a3785b967635f1ddcbdf512e
#
_entry.id   a82ea533a3785b967635f1ddcbdf512e
#
_cell.length_a   1.000
_cell.length_b   1.000
_cell.length_c   1.000
_cell.angle_alpha   90.00
_cell.angle_beta   90.00
_cell.angle_gamma   90.00
#
_symmetry.space_group_name_H-M   'P 1'
#
loop_
_entity.id
_entity.type
_entity.pdbx_description
1 polymer ?
#
loop_
_entity_poly.entity_id
_entity_poly.type
_entity_poly.pdbx_seq_one_letter_code
_entity_poly.pdbx_strand_id
1 'polypeptide(L)'
;MAKKPIVVDFHSHILEPYVQKMAAGRTVTSGFGAQAEMPRPPGSRREQWFRQMMEPEAQIEGMSKMGVDMSVISSSTVIQWTGWASPQTQLDLDRRINDMIADWVRRFPDRFVGCFSLPLKDLHLALPEMERAVKQLGIRVANLPASVEGVYLGEPRFRPFWEAANELGVIAFIHPDGVQDPWFQKYSLWNSVGQPIEEAKVMSSLIYEGILESFPGVKIVMAHGGGYMPHYHGRLDRNVTNRPDTMANIKHPPGWYLKSFYYDTCLYDPTTLDALIAKVGADRILLGSDFPVGETDPVGFLRKAKSVDDRAFAQISGETACAILGIPHER
;
A
#
# COMPACT_ATOMS: atom_id res chain seq x y z
N MET A 1 -29.43 -19.83 -0.91
CA MET A 1 -28.69 -19.28 -2.06
C MET A 1 -27.25 -19.72 -1.93
N ALA A 2 -26.57 -20.08 -3.01
CA ALA A 2 -25.14 -20.35 -2.94
C ALA A 2 -24.42 -19.06 -2.54
N LYS A 3 -23.51 -19.16 -1.56
CA LYS A 3 -22.70 -18.01 -1.13
C LYS A 3 -21.81 -17.56 -2.29
N LYS A 4 -21.71 -16.27 -2.50
CA LYS A 4 -20.88 -15.69 -3.58
C LYS A 4 -19.53 -15.27 -3.01
N PRO A 5 -18.39 -15.66 -3.64
CA PRO A 5 -17.08 -15.12 -3.30
C PRO A 5 -17.07 -13.59 -3.44
N ILE A 6 -16.46 -12.91 -2.49
CA ILE A 6 -16.29 -11.46 -2.52
C ILE A 6 -15.01 -11.07 -3.24
N VAL A 7 -15.07 -10.00 -4.01
CA VAL A 7 -13.91 -9.37 -4.66
C VAL A 7 -13.42 -8.25 -3.76
N VAL A 8 -12.16 -8.33 -3.33
CA VAL A 8 -11.54 -7.38 -2.41
C VAL A 8 -10.41 -6.64 -3.11
N ASP A 9 -10.57 -5.34 -3.27
CA ASP A 9 -9.52 -4.44 -3.75
C ASP A 9 -8.67 -3.97 -2.56
N PHE A 10 -7.40 -4.35 -2.54
CA PHE A 10 -6.50 -4.02 -1.43
C PHE A 10 -5.81 -2.65 -1.59
N HIS A 11 -5.98 -1.98 -2.72
CA HIS A 11 -5.30 -0.73 -3.03
C HIS A 11 -6.28 0.34 -3.53
N SER A 12 -6.76 1.16 -2.61
CA SER A 12 -7.72 2.21 -2.89
C SER A 12 -7.48 3.42 -1.99
N HIS A 13 -7.65 4.62 -2.53
CA HIS A 13 -7.28 5.87 -1.85
C HIS A 13 -8.46 6.72 -1.42
N ILE A 14 -8.27 7.40 -0.28
CA ILE A 14 -9.17 8.44 0.22
C ILE A 14 -8.41 9.73 0.52
N LEU A 15 -9.14 10.82 0.65
CA LEU A 15 -8.65 12.12 1.06
C LEU A 15 -9.51 12.67 2.19
N GLU A 16 -8.89 13.03 3.32
CA GLU A 16 -9.53 13.85 4.34
C GLU A 16 -9.46 15.31 3.89
N PRO A 17 -10.60 16.02 3.76
CA PRO A 17 -10.64 17.33 3.08
C PRO A 17 -9.76 18.41 3.70
N TYR A 18 -9.67 18.44 5.03
CA TYR A 18 -8.80 19.41 5.71
C TYR A 18 -7.33 19.09 5.52
N VAL A 19 -6.95 17.81 5.69
CA VAL A 19 -5.56 17.36 5.52
C VAL A 19 -5.10 17.56 4.08
N GLN A 20 -5.94 17.24 3.10
CA GLN A 20 -5.64 17.49 1.69
C GLN A 20 -5.36 18.98 1.41
N LYS A 21 -6.15 19.87 1.99
CA LYS A 21 -5.95 21.32 1.87
C LYS A 21 -4.63 21.76 2.53
N MET A 22 -4.30 21.20 3.68
CA MET A 22 -3.04 21.51 4.39
C MET A 22 -1.81 20.97 3.68
N ALA A 23 -1.93 19.81 3.01
CA ALA A 23 -0.84 19.17 2.25
C ALA A 23 -0.60 19.80 0.87
N ALA A 24 -1.53 20.61 0.36
CA ALA A 24 -1.41 21.22 -0.96
C ALA A 24 -0.09 22.02 -1.07
N GLY A 25 0.67 21.78 -2.15
CA GLY A 25 1.99 22.38 -2.40
C GLY A 25 3.12 21.90 -1.47
N ARG A 26 2.86 20.94 -0.57
CA ARG A 26 3.84 20.45 0.43
C ARG A 26 4.17 18.95 0.27
N THR A 27 3.62 18.31 -0.74
CA THR A 27 3.89 16.90 -1.00
C THR A 27 5.30 16.69 -1.56
N VAL A 28 5.88 15.52 -1.34
CA VAL A 28 7.22 15.13 -1.80
C VAL A 28 7.35 15.31 -3.31
N THR A 29 6.28 15.06 -4.04
CA THR A 29 6.20 15.22 -5.49
C THR A 29 5.58 16.57 -5.83
N SER A 30 6.40 17.62 -5.85
CA SER A 30 5.93 18.98 -6.16
C SER A 30 5.11 19.06 -7.46
N GLY A 31 5.42 18.23 -8.44
CA GLY A 31 4.63 18.12 -9.68
C GLY A 31 3.22 17.61 -9.44
N PHE A 32 3.04 16.61 -8.57
CA PHE A 32 1.71 16.08 -8.26
C PHE A 32 0.96 16.98 -7.25
N GLY A 33 1.67 17.57 -6.30
CA GLY A 33 1.11 18.60 -5.40
C GLY A 33 0.56 19.78 -6.19
N ALA A 34 1.33 20.30 -7.15
CA ALA A 34 0.86 21.34 -8.07
C ALA A 34 -0.37 20.88 -8.88
N GLN A 35 -0.39 19.62 -9.32
CA GLN A 35 -1.57 19.07 -9.97
C GLN A 35 -2.78 18.97 -9.04
N ALA A 36 -2.59 18.69 -7.74
CA ALA A 36 -3.70 18.70 -6.77
C ALA A 36 -4.34 20.08 -6.61
N GLU A 37 -3.55 21.14 -6.82
CA GLU A 37 -4.03 22.54 -6.80
C GLU A 37 -4.65 23.00 -8.12
N MET A 38 -4.49 22.25 -9.22
CA MET A 38 -5.05 22.63 -10.51
C MET A 38 -6.59 22.65 -10.49
N PRO A 39 -7.22 23.53 -11.30
CA PRO A 39 -8.67 23.59 -11.42
C PRO A 39 -9.31 22.22 -11.67
N ARG A 40 -10.44 22.00 -11.05
CA ARG A 40 -11.28 20.80 -11.22
C ARG A 40 -12.58 21.21 -11.93
N PRO A 41 -12.55 21.34 -13.27
CA PRO A 41 -13.74 21.76 -13.99
C PRO A 41 -14.92 20.82 -13.72
N PRO A 42 -16.13 21.32 -13.56
CA PRO A 42 -17.34 20.50 -13.42
C PRO A 42 -17.44 19.43 -14.52
N GLY A 43 -17.70 18.18 -14.13
CA GLY A 43 -17.77 17.02 -15.04
C GLY A 43 -16.42 16.46 -15.48
N SER A 44 -15.28 17.02 -15.04
CA SER A 44 -13.97 16.50 -15.38
C SER A 44 -13.68 15.18 -14.65
N ARG A 45 -12.84 14.30 -15.27
CA ARG A 45 -12.33 13.09 -14.63
C ARG A 45 -11.66 13.38 -13.28
N ARG A 46 -11.01 14.52 -13.18
CA ARG A 46 -10.32 14.95 -11.95
C ARG A 46 -11.31 15.30 -10.83
N GLU A 47 -12.40 16.02 -11.14
CA GLU A 47 -13.45 16.27 -10.17
C GLU A 47 -14.06 14.95 -9.67
N GLN A 48 -14.31 14.00 -10.58
CA GLN A 48 -14.79 12.67 -10.23
C GLN A 48 -13.83 11.93 -9.31
N TRP A 49 -12.52 11.94 -9.56
CA TRP A 49 -11.49 11.33 -8.69
C TRP A 49 -11.55 11.90 -7.28
N PHE A 50 -11.53 13.24 -7.16
CA PHE A 50 -11.58 13.88 -5.85
C PHE A 50 -12.88 13.59 -5.10
N ARG A 51 -14.00 13.59 -5.81
CA ARG A 51 -15.29 13.20 -5.24
C ARG A 51 -15.25 11.76 -4.73
N GLN A 52 -14.73 10.83 -5.51
CA GLN A 52 -14.59 9.42 -5.12
C GLN A 52 -13.67 9.23 -3.92
N MET A 53 -12.62 10.04 -3.77
CA MET A 53 -11.73 9.97 -2.61
C MET A 53 -12.27 10.67 -1.36
N MET A 54 -13.25 11.57 -1.47
CA MET A 54 -13.78 12.38 -0.36
C MET A 54 -15.18 11.97 0.11
N GLU A 55 -15.92 11.24 -0.70
CA GLU A 55 -17.31 10.85 -0.44
C GLU A 55 -17.44 9.32 -0.50
N PRO A 56 -17.81 8.65 0.62
CA PRO A 56 -17.84 7.18 0.66
C PRO A 56 -18.87 6.59 -0.31
N GLU A 57 -20.01 7.25 -0.51
CA GLU A 57 -21.05 6.80 -1.44
C GLU A 57 -20.55 6.85 -2.91
N ALA A 58 -19.77 7.87 -3.28
CA ALA A 58 -19.17 7.99 -4.60
C ALA A 58 -18.06 6.95 -4.81
N GLN A 59 -17.29 6.63 -3.76
CA GLN A 59 -16.31 5.54 -3.81
C GLN A 59 -17.00 4.20 -3.98
N ILE A 60 -18.05 3.90 -3.22
CA ILE A 60 -18.86 2.68 -3.35
C ILE A 60 -19.44 2.54 -4.76
N GLU A 61 -19.96 3.61 -5.33
CA GLU A 61 -20.45 3.60 -6.71
C GLU A 61 -19.34 3.24 -7.70
N GLY A 62 -18.16 3.85 -7.56
CA GLY A 62 -17.00 3.61 -8.44
C GLY A 62 -16.51 2.18 -8.34
N MET A 63 -16.23 1.68 -7.14
CA MET A 63 -15.74 0.32 -6.92
C MET A 63 -16.75 -0.74 -7.39
N SER A 64 -18.05 -0.49 -7.20
CA SER A 64 -19.09 -1.41 -7.65
C SER A 64 -19.14 -1.54 -9.18
N LYS A 65 -18.89 -0.45 -9.92
CA LYS A 65 -18.78 -0.48 -11.40
C LYS A 65 -17.60 -1.32 -11.88
N MET A 66 -16.54 -1.43 -11.07
CA MET A 66 -15.36 -2.27 -11.36
C MET A 66 -15.54 -3.74 -10.92
N GLY A 67 -16.72 -4.11 -10.39
CA GLY A 67 -16.98 -5.46 -9.89
C GLY A 67 -16.32 -5.75 -8.52
N VAL A 68 -15.93 -4.72 -7.77
CA VAL A 68 -15.32 -4.81 -6.45
C VAL A 68 -16.41 -4.76 -5.37
N ASP A 69 -16.42 -5.75 -4.49
CA ASP A 69 -17.39 -5.83 -3.39
C ASP A 69 -16.91 -5.07 -2.14
N MET A 70 -15.60 -5.09 -1.84
CA MET A 70 -15.00 -4.46 -0.68
C MET A 70 -13.65 -3.82 -1.06
N SER A 71 -13.34 -2.64 -0.51
CA SER A 71 -12.04 -1.99 -0.70
C SER A 71 -11.33 -1.75 0.63
N VAL A 72 -10.01 -1.99 0.62
CA VAL A 72 -9.10 -1.55 1.67
C VAL A 72 -8.73 -0.10 1.35
N ILE A 73 -9.22 0.84 2.16
CA ILE A 73 -9.10 2.28 1.90
C ILE A 73 -7.94 2.88 2.69
N SER A 74 -7.04 3.58 2.01
CA SER A 74 -5.87 4.23 2.57
C SER A 74 -5.81 5.72 2.24
N SER A 75 -5.20 6.52 3.12
CA SER A 75 -4.86 7.90 2.78
C SER A 75 -3.88 7.92 1.60
N SER A 76 -4.15 8.73 0.59
CA SER A 76 -3.18 8.89 -0.51
C SER A 76 -1.88 9.51 -0.01
N THR A 77 -0.80 8.75 0.01
CA THR A 77 0.55 9.21 0.37
C THR A 77 1.08 10.27 -0.60
N VAL A 78 0.53 10.34 -1.79
CA VAL A 78 0.94 11.30 -2.84
C VAL A 78 0.24 12.65 -2.67
N ILE A 79 -1.08 12.66 -2.45
CA ILE A 79 -1.88 13.90 -2.48
C ILE A 79 -1.98 14.56 -1.10
N GLN A 80 -2.02 13.78 -0.03
CA GLN A 80 -2.16 14.31 1.33
C GLN A 80 -1.08 13.79 2.30
N TRP A 81 0.14 13.62 1.78
CA TRP A 81 1.29 13.28 2.61
C TRP A 81 1.44 14.28 3.78
N THR A 82 1.59 13.77 4.99
CA THR A 82 1.70 14.57 6.21
C THR A 82 3.14 14.73 6.70
N GLY A 83 4.10 14.02 6.12
CA GLY A 83 5.51 14.00 6.52
C GLY A 83 6.25 15.34 6.43
N TRP A 84 5.69 16.36 5.81
CA TRP A 84 6.21 17.73 5.83
C TRP A 84 6.00 18.42 7.19
N ALA A 85 5.05 17.97 8.00
CA ALA A 85 4.67 18.63 9.26
C ALA A 85 5.67 18.28 10.40
N SER A 86 5.64 19.07 11.48
CA SER A 86 6.30 18.70 12.73
C SER A 86 5.67 17.40 13.28
N PRO A 87 6.38 16.59 14.07
CA PRO A 87 5.83 15.33 14.59
C PRO A 87 4.47 15.47 15.26
N GLN A 88 4.26 16.50 16.09
CA GLN A 88 2.98 16.74 16.75
C GLN A 88 1.88 17.14 15.74
N THR A 89 2.19 18.02 14.80
CA THR A 89 1.23 18.40 13.75
C THR A 89 0.90 17.22 12.87
N GLN A 90 1.89 16.38 12.55
CA GLN A 90 1.68 15.14 11.80
C GLN A 90 0.70 14.22 12.54
N LEU A 91 0.89 14.00 13.85
CA LEU A 91 -0.03 13.21 14.67
C LEU A 91 -1.47 13.74 14.59
N ASP A 92 -1.65 15.07 14.70
CA ASP A 92 -2.98 15.67 14.66
C ASP A 92 -3.66 15.47 13.28
N LEU A 93 -2.90 15.56 12.19
CA LEU A 93 -3.39 15.31 10.84
C LEU A 93 -3.67 13.83 10.60
N ASP A 94 -2.78 12.94 11.01
CA ASP A 94 -2.95 11.49 10.86
C ASP A 94 -4.16 10.98 11.68
N ARG A 95 -4.40 11.52 12.87
CA ARG A 95 -5.61 11.22 13.66
C ARG A 95 -6.88 11.60 12.93
N ARG A 96 -6.92 12.76 12.29
CA ARG A 96 -8.09 13.17 11.49
C ARG A 96 -8.35 12.18 10.35
N ILE A 97 -7.30 11.73 9.66
CA ILE A 97 -7.39 10.71 8.61
C ILE A 97 -7.94 9.42 9.21
N ASN A 98 -7.35 8.94 10.30
CA ASN A 98 -7.72 7.69 10.95
C ASN A 98 -9.18 7.70 11.44
N ASP A 99 -9.62 8.81 12.02
CA ASP A 99 -10.98 8.98 12.52
C ASP A 99 -12.00 9.02 11.36
N MET A 100 -11.68 9.67 10.22
CA MET A 100 -12.52 9.67 9.04
C MET A 100 -12.61 8.26 8.43
N ILE A 101 -11.50 7.54 8.31
CA ILE A 101 -11.50 6.15 7.82
C ILE A 101 -12.33 5.26 8.73
N ALA A 102 -12.19 5.39 10.05
CA ALA A 102 -12.99 4.64 11.02
C ALA A 102 -14.49 4.96 10.88
N ASP A 103 -14.86 6.22 10.62
CA ASP A 103 -16.26 6.59 10.34
C ASP A 103 -16.79 5.92 9.08
N TRP A 104 -16.01 5.91 7.99
CA TRP A 104 -16.43 5.25 6.75
C TRP A 104 -16.62 3.74 6.94
N VAL A 105 -15.66 3.07 7.61
CA VAL A 105 -15.77 1.63 7.93
C VAL A 105 -16.99 1.34 8.80
N ARG A 106 -17.26 2.17 9.82
CA ARG A 106 -18.42 2.02 10.71
C ARG A 106 -19.76 2.20 9.97
N ARG A 107 -19.82 3.15 9.02
CA ARG A 107 -21.03 3.41 8.20
C ARG A 107 -21.26 2.33 7.15
N PHE A 108 -20.19 1.76 6.60
CA PHE A 108 -20.23 0.80 5.50
C PHE A 108 -19.31 -0.41 5.76
N PRO A 109 -19.59 -1.20 6.84
CA PRO A 109 -18.69 -2.26 7.28
C PRO A 109 -18.54 -3.42 6.27
N ASP A 110 -19.52 -3.57 5.37
CA ASP A 110 -19.47 -4.56 4.31
C ASP A 110 -18.76 -4.07 3.04
N ARG A 111 -18.32 -2.81 3.02
CA ARG A 111 -17.75 -2.20 1.82
C ARG A 111 -16.31 -1.74 2.03
N PHE A 112 -15.91 -1.44 3.27
CA PHE A 112 -14.60 -0.88 3.54
C PHE A 112 -13.86 -1.61 4.67
N VAL A 113 -12.55 -1.77 4.47
CA VAL A 113 -11.56 -2.03 5.52
C VAL A 113 -10.63 -0.83 5.56
N GLY A 114 -10.30 -0.31 6.75
CA GLY A 114 -9.49 0.89 6.88
C GLY A 114 -8.00 0.61 6.98
N CYS A 115 -7.19 1.55 6.44
CA CYS A 115 -5.77 1.67 6.76
C CYS A 115 -5.54 2.93 7.61
N PHE A 116 -4.78 2.81 8.69
CA PHE A 116 -4.39 3.96 9.50
C PHE A 116 -3.05 4.56 9.08
N SER A 117 -2.88 5.87 9.29
CA SER A 117 -1.64 6.62 9.07
C SER A 117 -0.95 6.91 10.41
N LEU A 118 0.38 7.10 10.39
CA LEU A 118 1.20 7.29 11.60
C LEU A 118 2.26 8.39 11.43
N PRO A 119 2.55 9.17 12.49
CA PRO A 119 3.62 10.17 12.52
C PRO A 119 4.99 9.48 12.72
N LEU A 120 5.46 8.73 11.73
CA LEU A 120 6.66 7.89 11.82
C LEU A 120 7.99 8.65 12.00
N LYS A 121 7.97 9.97 11.94
CA LYS A 121 9.13 10.79 12.32
C LYS A 121 9.47 10.64 13.81
N ASP A 122 8.47 10.41 14.64
CA ASP A 122 8.61 10.23 16.09
C ASP A 122 7.83 9.01 16.56
N LEU A 123 8.55 7.92 16.86
CA LEU A 123 7.93 6.68 17.31
C LEU A 123 7.24 6.82 18.69
N HIS A 124 7.64 7.78 19.54
CA HIS A 124 6.94 8.03 20.81
C HIS A 124 5.51 8.54 20.58
N LEU A 125 5.25 9.17 19.43
CA LEU A 125 3.91 9.58 19.02
C LEU A 125 3.22 8.51 18.17
N ALA A 126 3.98 7.80 17.33
CA ALA A 126 3.44 6.81 16.40
C ALA A 126 2.92 5.55 17.11
N LEU A 127 3.66 5.01 18.09
CA LEU A 127 3.28 3.76 18.76
C LEU A 127 1.96 3.88 19.54
N PRO A 128 1.71 4.93 20.35
CA PRO A 128 0.41 5.12 20.98
C PRO A 128 -0.74 5.30 19.98
N GLU A 129 -0.49 5.97 18.84
CA GLU A 129 -1.52 6.12 17.81
C GLU A 129 -1.80 4.79 17.09
N MET A 130 -0.78 3.96 16.84
CA MET A 130 -0.97 2.60 16.33
C MET A 130 -1.83 1.75 17.29
N GLU A 131 -1.52 1.81 18.58
CA GLU A 131 -2.32 1.12 19.59
C GLU A 131 -3.78 1.61 19.61
N ARG A 132 -4.00 2.94 19.50
CA ARG A 132 -5.34 3.54 19.39
C ARG A 132 -6.07 3.04 18.15
N ALA A 133 -5.41 3.05 16.98
CA ALA A 133 -6.00 2.60 15.73
C ALA A 133 -6.46 1.14 15.82
N VAL A 134 -5.64 0.26 16.38
CA VAL A 134 -5.97 -1.17 16.52
C VAL A 134 -7.03 -1.41 17.58
N LYS A 135 -6.85 -0.86 18.80
CA LYS A 135 -7.69 -1.23 19.96
C LYS A 135 -8.99 -0.42 20.07
N GLN A 136 -8.99 0.83 19.60
CA GLN A 136 -10.16 1.71 19.76
C GLN A 136 -10.91 1.90 18.45
N LEU A 137 -10.18 2.02 17.30
CA LEU A 137 -10.82 2.19 15.99
C LEU A 137 -11.08 0.87 15.27
N GLY A 138 -10.46 -0.24 15.71
CA GLY A 138 -10.60 -1.55 15.08
C GLY A 138 -9.90 -1.70 13.73
N ILE A 139 -8.96 -0.79 13.40
CA ILE A 139 -8.23 -0.78 12.14
C ILE A 139 -6.88 -1.49 12.34
N ARG A 140 -6.58 -2.52 11.53
CA ARG A 140 -5.35 -3.32 11.64
C ARG A 140 -4.38 -3.17 10.48
N VAL A 141 -4.74 -2.46 9.44
CA VAL A 141 -3.83 -2.21 8.30
C VAL A 141 -3.17 -0.86 8.48
N ALA A 142 -1.84 -0.81 8.47
CA ALA A 142 -1.07 0.42 8.51
C ALA A 142 -0.71 0.85 7.09
N ASN A 143 -1.02 2.09 6.72
CA ASN A 143 -0.58 2.72 5.48
C ASN A 143 0.79 3.38 5.71
N LEU A 144 1.83 2.84 5.10
CA LEU A 144 3.21 3.21 5.36
C LEU A 144 3.89 3.76 4.10
N PRO A 145 4.71 4.82 4.20
CA PRO A 145 5.61 5.22 3.12
C PRO A 145 6.76 4.21 2.95
N ALA A 146 7.54 4.31 1.87
CA ALA A 146 8.75 3.50 1.72
C ALA A 146 9.87 3.94 2.69
N SER A 147 9.97 5.24 2.93
CA SER A 147 10.97 5.84 3.82
C SER A 147 10.41 7.03 4.57
N VAL A 148 11.06 7.40 5.65
CA VAL A 148 10.76 8.61 6.43
C VAL A 148 12.04 9.44 6.48
N GLU A 149 12.00 10.62 5.86
CA GLU A 149 13.17 11.52 5.73
C GLU A 149 14.39 10.81 5.12
N GLY A 150 14.17 9.95 4.12
CA GLY A 150 15.21 9.21 3.43
C GLY A 150 15.73 7.97 4.15
N VAL A 151 15.18 7.65 5.33
CA VAL A 151 15.53 6.42 6.09
C VAL A 151 14.46 5.36 5.83
N TYR A 152 14.86 4.22 5.24
CA TYR A 152 13.93 3.16 4.86
C TYR A 152 13.44 2.36 6.07
N LEU A 153 12.23 1.78 5.95
CA LEU A 153 11.54 1.16 7.07
C LEU A 153 12.20 -0.09 7.66
N GLY A 154 13.18 -0.69 6.99
CA GLY A 154 13.98 -1.77 7.55
C GLY A 154 15.03 -1.30 8.57
N GLU A 155 15.45 -0.04 8.49
CA GLU A 155 16.55 0.51 9.31
C GLU A 155 16.31 0.36 10.82
N PRO A 156 17.37 0.23 11.62
CA PRO A 156 17.26 -0.10 13.05
C PRO A 156 16.35 0.81 13.86
N ARG A 157 16.23 2.09 13.49
CA ARG A 157 15.35 3.04 14.19
C ARG A 157 13.87 2.62 14.18
N PHE A 158 13.44 1.82 13.19
CA PHE A 158 12.05 1.34 13.07
C PHE A 158 11.81 -0.02 13.72
N ARG A 159 12.82 -0.66 14.33
CA ARG A 159 12.59 -1.94 15.04
C ARG A 159 11.48 -1.87 16.08
N PRO A 160 11.36 -0.80 16.92
CA PRO A 160 10.26 -0.71 17.88
C PRO A 160 8.87 -0.67 17.21
N PHE A 161 8.76 -0.08 16.01
CA PHE A 161 7.53 -0.12 15.22
C PHE A 161 7.19 -1.56 14.79
N TRP A 162 8.17 -2.31 14.26
CA TRP A 162 7.95 -3.69 13.81
C TRP A 162 7.63 -4.64 14.95
N GLU A 163 8.27 -4.45 16.10
CA GLU A 163 7.96 -5.20 17.32
C GLU A 163 6.50 -4.99 17.75
N ALA A 164 6.07 -3.75 17.90
CA ALA A 164 4.69 -3.42 18.25
C ALA A 164 3.69 -3.86 17.17
N ALA A 165 4.03 -3.73 15.88
CA ALA A 165 3.20 -4.22 14.79
C ALA A 165 3.01 -5.74 14.83
N ASN A 166 4.07 -6.49 15.16
CA ASN A 166 4.01 -7.94 15.34
C ASN A 166 3.13 -8.34 16.54
N GLU A 167 3.24 -7.64 17.65
CA GLU A 167 2.43 -7.90 18.87
C GLU A 167 0.95 -7.57 18.66
N LEU A 168 0.65 -6.49 17.96
CA LEU A 168 -0.72 -6.03 17.70
C LEU A 168 -1.38 -6.74 16.50
N GLY A 169 -0.64 -7.57 15.75
CA GLY A 169 -1.13 -8.23 14.54
C GLY A 169 -1.44 -7.24 13.41
N VAL A 170 -0.62 -6.20 13.27
CA VAL A 170 -0.76 -5.18 12.22
C VAL A 170 -0.34 -5.77 10.88
N ILE A 171 -1.08 -5.43 9.82
CA ILE A 171 -0.74 -5.65 8.43
C ILE A 171 -0.11 -4.36 7.91
N ALA A 172 1.11 -4.43 7.38
CA ALA A 172 1.80 -3.28 6.82
C ALA A 172 1.51 -3.17 5.32
N PHE A 173 0.76 -2.17 4.87
CA PHE A 173 0.63 -1.82 3.46
C PHE A 173 1.63 -0.71 3.14
N ILE A 174 2.64 -1.01 2.34
CA ILE A 174 3.71 -0.08 1.98
C ILE A 174 3.42 0.51 0.60
N HIS A 175 3.19 1.81 0.58
CA HIS A 175 2.92 2.60 -0.62
C HIS A 175 3.85 3.82 -0.66
N PRO A 176 4.79 3.90 -1.63
CA PRO A 176 5.72 5.03 -1.72
C PRO A 176 4.99 6.35 -2.01
N ASP A 177 5.50 7.43 -1.47
CA ASP A 177 5.02 8.79 -1.71
C ASP A 177 5.64 9.44 -2.95
N GLY A 178 6.70 8.86 -3.48
CA GLY A 178 7.42 9.30 -4.67
C GLY A 178 8.90 9.58 -4.41
N VAL A 179 9.59 10.09 -5.42
CA VAL A 179 11.03 10.36 -5.40
C VAL A 179 11.30 11.86 -5.40
N GLN A 180 12.16 12.33 -4.50
CA GLN A 180 12.50 13.76 -4.37
C GLN A 180 13.50 14.25 -5.43
N ASP A 181 14.24 13.36 -6.10
CA ASP A 181 15.21 13.75 -7.12
C ASP A 181 14.53 14.53 -8.27
N PRO A 182 14.97 15.78 -8.54
CA PRO A 182 14.36 16.64 -9.55
C PRO A 182 14.32 16.03 -10.97
N TRP A 183 15.20 15.09 -11.28
CA TRP A 183 15.19 14.40 -12.57
C TRP A 183 13.87 13.65 -12.82
N PHE A 184 13.30 13.07 -11.78
CA PHE A 184 12.04 12.31 -11.85
C PHE A 184 10.80 13.20 -12.04
N GLN A 185 10.90 14.52 -11.91
CA GLN A 185 9.77 15.43 -12.13
C GLN A 185 9.38 15.50 -13.61
N LYS A 186 10.35 15.30 -14.54
CA LYS A 186 10.07 15.26 -15.97
C LYS A 186 9.17 14.07 -16.30
N TYR A 187 8.16 14.32 -17.14
CA TYR A 187 7.23 13.29 -17.63
C TYR A 187 6.50 12.51 -16.53
N SER A 188 6.38 13.06 -15.33
CA SER A 188 5.85 12.36 -14.15
C SER A 188 6.59 11.06 -13.80
N LEU A 189 7.88 10.97 -14.08
CA LEU A 189 8.70 9.78 -13.82
C LEU A 189 8.80 9.44 -12.32
N TRP A 190 8.50 10.40 -11.43
CA TRP A 190 8.40 10.17 -9.99
C TRP A 190 7.38 9.07 -9.64
N ASN A 191 6.31 8.94 -10.44
CA ASN A 191 5.29 7.89 -10.32
C ASN A 191 5.74 6.62 -11.05
N SER A 192 5.87 6.68 -12.39
CA SER A 192 6.04 5.49 -13.23
C SER A 192 7.40 4.79 -13.09
N VAL A 193 8.43 5.50 -12.65
CA VAL A 193 9.79 4.96 -12.43
C VAL A 193 10.21 5.09 -10.98
N GLY A 194 9.92 6.23 -10.36
CA GLY A 194 10.37 6.53 -9.00
C GLY A 194 9.73 5.65 -7.94
N GLN A 195 8.40 5.48 -7.96
CA GLN A 195 7.74 4.62 -6.98
C GLN A 195 8.23 3.17 -7.04
N PRO A 196 8.33 2.50 -8.22
CA PRO A 196 8.92 1.16 -8.32
C PRO A 196 10.37 1.05 -7.80
N ILE A 197 11.16 2.12 -7.89
CA ILE A 197 12.50 2.17 -7.28
C ILE A 197 12.41 2.23 -5.76
N GLU A 198 11.54 3.07 -5.20
CA GLU A 198 11.36 3.19 -3.76
C GLU A 198 10.85 1.88 -3.13
N GLU A 199 9.98 1.15 -3.83
CA GLU A 199 9.55 -0.19 -3.43
C GLU A 199 10.71 -1.17 -3.38
N ALA A 200 11.56 -1.18 -4.41
CA ALA A 200 12.75 -2.03 -4.42
C ALA A 200 13.73 -1.69 -3.28
N LYS A 201 13.88 -0.40 -2.94
CA LYS A 201 14.74 0.04 -1.84
C LYS A 201 14.19 -0.37 -0.47
N VAL A 202 12.89 -0.13 -0.21
CA VAL A 202 12.30 -0.52 1.09
C VAL A 202 12.28 -2.03 1.26
N MET A 203 11.98 -2.81 0.21
CA MET A 203 12.07 -4.28 0.28
C MET A 203 13.50 -4.72 0.56
N SER A 204 14.51 -4.11 -0.08
CA SER A 204 15.92 -4.39 0.22
C SER A 204 16.24 -4.10 1.68
N SER A 205 15.84 -2.95 2.20
CA SER A 205 16.03 -2.56 3.59
C SER A 205 15.40 -3.57 4.55
N LEU A 206 14.13 -3.94 4.35
CA LEU A 206 13.42 -4.92 5.18
C LEU A 206 14.09 -6.31 5.17
N ILE A 207 14.61 -6.74 4.01
CA ILE A 207 15.32 -8.01 3.89
C ILE A 207 16.67 -7.92 4.62
N TYR A 208 17.54 -7.00 4.21
CA TYR A 208 18.93 -6.98 4.71
C TYR A 208 19.06 -6.60 6.19
N GLU A 209 18.10 -5.83 6.73
CA GLU A 209 18.04 -5.53 8.17
C GLU A 209 17.38 -6.64 9.01
N GLY A 210 16.97 -7.74 8.37
CA GLY A 210 16.44 -8.92 9.03
C GLY A 210 15.07 -8.73 9.68
N ILE A 211 14.26 -7.77 9.19
CA ILE A 211 12.91 -7.52 9.73
C ILE A 211 12.03 -8.75 9.55
N LEU A 212 12.07 -9.39 8.39
CA LEU A 212 11.30 -10.60 8.08
C LEU A 212 11.68 -11.81 8.93
N GLU A 213 12.95 -11.90 9.33
CA GLU A 213 13.44 -12.93 10.27
C GLU A 213 13.01 -12.67 11.71
N SER A 214 13.05 -11.39 12.13
CA SER A 214 12.81 -10.99 13.50
C SER A 214 11.31 -10.93 13.83
N PHE A 215 10.47 -10.57 12.86
CA PHE A 215 9.02 -10.32 13.05
C PHE A 215 8.17 -11.09 12.03
N PRO A 216 8.22 -12.43 12.03
CA PRO A 216 7.55 -13.26 11.00
C PRO A 216 6.02 -13.21 11.07
N GLY A 217 5.44 -12.66 12.13
CA GLY A 217 3.99 -12.49 12.29
C GLY A 217 3.43 -11.30 11.52
N VAL A 218 4.27 -10.32 11.17
CA VAL A 218 3.82 -9.14 10.40
C VAL A 218 3.62 -9.52 8.94
N LYS A 219 2.42 -9.28 8.43
CA LYS A 219 2.12 -9.40 6.99
C LYS A 219 2.44 -8.09 6.31
N ILE A 220 3.32 -8.12 5.32
CA ILE A 220 3.75 -6.93 4.58
C ILE A 220 3.21 -7.03 3.16
N VAL A 221 2.36 -6.07 2.77
CA VAL A 221 1.78 -5.93 1.43
C VAL A 221 2.50 -4.80 0.71
N MET A 222 3.03 -5.08 -0.46
CA MET A 222 3.71 -4.11 -1.31
C MET A 222 2.77 -3.58 -2.39
N ALA A 223 2.68 -2.28 -2.52
CA ALA A 223 2.00 -1.65 -3.65
C ALA A 223 2.73 -1.96 -4.97
N HIS A 224 2.03 -1.79 -6.10
CA HIS A 224 2.56 -1.88 -7.47
C HIS A 224 3.39 -3.15 -7.73
N GLY A 225 2.92 -4.29 -7.17
CA GLY A 225 3.60 -5.58 -7.30
C GLY A 225 5.02 -5.62 -6.73
N GLY A 226 5.37 -4.71 -5.80
CA GLY A 226 6.72 -4.60 -5.22
C GLY A 226 7.75 -3.98 -6.16
N GLY A 227 7.29 -3.25 -7.16
CA GLY A 227 8.14 -2.53 -8.11
C GLY A 227 9.10 -3.44 -8.88
N TYR A 228 10.37 -3.06 -8.94
CA TYR A 228 11.36 -3.84 -9.67
C TYR A 228 11.92 -5.05 -8.90
N MET A 229 11.69 -5.13 -7.58
CA MET A 229 12.35 -6.13 -6.74
C MET A 229 12.04 -7.58 -7.15
N PRO A 230 10.77 -8.02 -7.35
CA PRO A 230 10.49 -9.40 -7.71
C PRO A 230 11.08 -9.82 -9.05
N HIS A 231 11.24 -8.85 -9.96
CA HIS A 231 11.70 -9.12 -11.33
C HIS A 231 13.22 -9.06 -11.47
N TYR A 232 13.94 -8.36 -10.56
CA TYR A 232 15.39 -8.13 -10.70
C TYR A 232 16.24 -8.61 -9.51
N HIS A 233 15.68 -9.37 -8.57
CA HIS A 233 16.34 -9.86 -7.34
C HIS A 233 17.59 -10.72 -7.61
N GLY A 234 17.70 -11.39 -8.75
CA GLY A 234 18.83 -12.26 -9.09
C GLY A 234 20.19 -11.55 -8.99
N ARG A 235 20.23 -10.22 -9.20
CA ARG A 235 21.45 -9.43 -8.98
C ARG A 235 21.81 -9.31 -7.48
N LEU A 236 20.81 -9.25 -6.60
CA LEU A 236 21.01 -9.26 -5.15
C LEU A 236 21.54 -10.62 -4.67
N ASP A 237 20.95 -11.73 -5.17
CA ASP A 237 21.40 -13.09 -4.85
C ASP A 237 22.85 -13.31 -5.31
N ARG A 238 23.20 -12.80 -6.49
CA ARG A 238 24.60 -12.85 -6.97
C ARG A 238 25.53 -11.99 -6.11
N ASN A 239 25.05 -10.84 -5.62
CA ASN A 239 25.84 -9.97 -4.77
C ASN A 239 26.23 -10.65 -3.46
N VAL A 240 25.29 -11.31 -2.77
CA VAL A 240 25.58 -12.00 -1.50
C VAL A 240 26.51 -13.21 -1.71
N THR A 241 26.45 -13.87 -2.85
CA THR A 241 27.42 -14.92 -3.21
C THR A 241 28.85 -14.36 -3.29
N ASN A 242 29.01 -13.17 -3.86
CA ASN A 242 30.31 -12.53 -4.03
C ASN A 242 30.80 -11.79 -2.75
N ARG A 243 29.86 -11.40 -1.88
CA ARG A 243 30.09 -10.62 -0.66
C ARG A 243 29.27 -11.21 0.49
N PRO A 244 29.68 -12.36 1.07
CA PRO A 244 28.93 -13.08 2.12
C PRO A 244 28.68 -12.24 3.37
N ASP A 245 29.54 -11.26 3.65
CA ASP A 245 29.41 -10.29 4.75
C ASP A 245 28.11 -9.45 4.67
N THR A 246 27.55 -9.30 3.47
CA THR A 246 26.25 -8.61 3.30
C THR A 246 25.06 -9.41 3.84
N MET A 247 25.25 -10.65 4.23
CA MET A 247 24.22 -11.51 4.86
C MET A 247 24.22 -11.45 6.40
N ALA A 248 24.77 -10.40 7.01
CA ALA A 248 24.95 -10.32 8.47
C ALA A 248 23.65 -10.53 9.27
N ASN A 249 22.49 -10.10 8.73
CA ASN A 249 21.19 -10.17 9.41
C ASN A 249 20.20 -11.13 8.74
N ILE A 250 20.62 -11.88 7.71
CA ILE A 250 19.74 -12.78 6.95
C ILE A 250 20.36 -14.17 6.79
N LYS A 251 19.53 -15.22 6.78
CA LYS A 251 19.96 -16.62 6.67
C LYS A 251 19.92 -17.16 5.23
N HIS A 252 19.14 -16.52 4.37
CA HIS A 252 18.91 -16.96 2.99
C HIS A 252 19.25 -15.84 2.00
N PRO A 253 19.52 -16.16 0.72
CA PRO A 253 19.67 -15.15 -0.31
C PRO A 253 18.41 -14.27 -0.42
N PRO A 254 18.52 -12.98 -0.79
CA PRO A 254 17.40 -12.04 -0.83
C PRO A 254 16.17 -12.52 -1.59
N GLY A 255 16.36 -13.23 -2.72
CA GLY A 255 15.27 -13.79 -3.52
C GLY A 255 14.41 -14.82 -2.79
N TRP A 256 14.95 -15.47 -1.75
CA TRP A 256 14.19 -16.39 -0.91
C TRP A 256 13.06 -15.68 -0.16
N TYR A 257 13.31 -14.44 0.29
CA TYR A 257 12.36 -13.64 1.08
C TYR A 257 11.22 -13.05 0.27
N LEU A 258 11.24 -13.12 -1.05
CA LEU A 258 10.16 -12.59 -1.87
C LEU A 258 8.80 -13.22 -1.53
N LYS A 259 8.79 -14.49 -1.12
CA LYS A 259 7.55 -15.19 -0.68
C LYS A 259 7.08 -14.81 0.73
N SER A 260 7.84 -13.98 1.45
CA SER A 260 7.43 -13.43 2.75
C SER A 260 6.58 -12.18 2.62
N PHE A 261 6.54 -11.57 1.44
CA PHE A 261 5.68 -10.43 1.14
C PHE A 261 4.40 -10.86 0.45
N TYR A 262 3.42 -9.98 0.48
CA TYR A 262 2.27 -9.96 -0.40
C TYR A 262 2.40 -8.80 -1.39
N TYR A 263 1.70 -8.88 -2.51
CA TYR A 263 1.84 -7.94 -3.63
C TYR A 263 0.47 -7.62 -4.21
N ASP A 264 0.23 -6.38 -4.58
CA ASP A 264 -0.98 -6.06 -5.32
C ASP A 264 -0.81 -6.24 -6.84
N THR A 265 -1.91 -6.11 -7.56
CA THR A 265 -1.96 -6.28 -9.02
C THR A 265 -1.87 -4.99 -9.81
N CYS A 266 -1.44 -3.87 -9.21
CA CYS A 266 -1.26 -2.59 -9.90
C CYS A 266 -0.02 -2.60 -10.81
N LEU A 267 0.01 -3.52 -11.78
CA LEU A 267 1.13 -3.76 -12.69
C LEU A 267 0.88 -3.27 -14.11
N TYR A 268 -0.38 -3.07 -14.50
CA TYR A 268 -0.85 -2.55 -15.79
C TYR A 268 -0.41 -3.35 -17.02
N ASP A 269 0.29 -4.48 -16.85
CA ASP A 269 0.70 -5.43 -17.88
C ASP A 269 0.45 -6.87 -17.42
N PRO A 270 -0.44 -7.64 -18.08
CA PRO A 270 -0.72 -9.02 -17.70
C PRO A 270 0.50 -9.95 -17.75
N THR A 271 1.49 -9.67 -18.60
CA THR A 271 2.70 -10.51 -18.68
C THR A 271 3.61 -10.30 -17.47
N THR A 272 3.62 -9.09 -16.91
CA THR A 272 4.30 -8.78 -15.65
C THR A 272 3.62 -9.49 -14.48
N LEU A 273 2.28 -9.56 -14.47
CA LEU A 273 1.54 -10.36 -13.48
C LEU A 273 1.85 -11.85 -13.59
N ASP A 274 1.90 -12.42 -14.82
CA ASP A 274 2.31 -13.81 -15.05
C ASP A 274 3.71 -14.09 -14.46
N ALA A 275 4.66 -13.19 -14.68
CA ALA A 275 6.01 -13.31 -14.14
C ALA A 275 6.04 -13.23 -12.59
N LEU A 276 5.23 -12.36 -11.99
CA LEU A 276 5.11 -12.25 -10.54
C LEU A 276 4.50 -13.53 -9.94
N ILE A 277 3.39 -14.04 -10.51
CA ILE A 277 2.76 -15.30 -10.07
C ILE A 277 3.77 -16.46 -10.13
N ALA A 278 4.53 -16.57 -11.22
CA ALA A 278 5.56 -17.62 -11.37
C ALA A 278 6.66 -17.51 -10.30
N LYS A 279 6.93 -16.31 -9.78
CA LYS A 279 7.96 -16.04 -8.79
C LYS A 279 7.50 -16.31 -7.36
N VAL A 280 6.32 -15.85 -6.98
CA VAL A 280 5.89 -15.83 -5.57
C VAL A 280 4.71 -16.75 -5.28
N GLY A 281 3.92 -17.13 -6.30
CA GLY A 281 2.68 -17.89 -6.17
C GLY A 281 1.45 -16.97 -6.11
N ALA A 282 0.29 -17.47 -6.58
CA ALA A 282 -0.96 -16.71 -6.56
C ALA A 282 -1.45 -16.40 -5.12
N ASP A 283 -1.06 -17.24 -4.15
CA ASP A 283 -1.39 -17.08 -2.72
C ASP A 283 -0.64 -15.90 -2.04
N ARG A 284 0.24 -15.22 -2.76
CA ARG A 284 0.95 -14.01 -2.32
C ARG A 284 0.48 -12.74 -3.03
N ILE A 285 -0.53 -12.85 -3.89
CA ILE A 285 -1.02 -11.74 -4.69
C ILE A 285 -2.44 -11.36 -4.27
N LEU A 286 -2.71 -10.07 -4.24
CA LEU A 286 -3.97 -9.44 -3.86
C LEU A 286 -4.45 -8.58 -5.01
N LEU A 287 -5.74 -8.58 -5.31
CA LEU A 287 -6.28 -7.59 -6.24
C LEU A 287 -6.01 -6.19 -5.69
N GLY A 288 -5.47 -5.31 -6.51
CA GLY A 288 -5.30 -3.89 -6.24
C GLY A 288 -5.55 -3.08 -7.49
N SER A 289 -6.25 -1.97 -7.37
CA SER A 289 -6.62 -1.12 -8.51
C SER A 289 -5.96 0.25 -8.50
N ASP A 290 -5.43 0.71 -7.35
CA ASP A 290 -5.00 2.10 -7.15
C ASP A 290 -6.16 3.09 -7.41
N PHE A 291 -7.37 2.68 -6.97
CA PHE A 291 -8.59 3.46 -7.20
C PHE A 291 -8.53 4.82 -6.47
N PRO A 292 -8.96 5.93 -7.09
CA PRO A 292 -9.64 6.03 -8.40
C PRO A 292 -8.72 6.37 -9.59
N VAL A 293 -7.40 6.39 -9.40
CA VAL A 293 -6.45 6.92 -10.39
C VAL A 293 -5.84 5.83 -11.29
N GLY A 294 -5.81 4.58 -10.83
CA GLY A 294 -5.13 3.47 -11.48
C GLY A 294 -6.00 2.65 -12.46
N GLU A 295 -6.07 1.33 -12.24
CA GLU A 295 -6.77 0.39 -13.11
C GLU A 295 -8.30 0.52 -12.97
N THR A 296 -8.98 0.70 -14.08
CA THR A 296 -10.44 0.90 -14.12
C THR A 296 -11.24 -0.41 -14.30
N ASP A 297 -10.58 -1.50 -14.65
CA ASP A 297 -11.14 -2.85 -14.79
C ASP A 297 -10.21 -3.89 -14.16
N PRO A 298 -9.99 -3.87 -12.84
CA PRO A 298 -9.02 -4.73 -12.18
C PRO A 298 -9.42 -6.23 -12.28
N VAL A 299 -10.70 -6.52 -12.31
CA VAL A 299 -11.23 -7.90 -12.50
C VAL A 299 -10.92 -8.40 -13.91
N GLY A 300 -11.19 -7.59 -14.93
CA GLY A 300 -10.86 -7.90 -16.32
C GLY A 300 -9.35 -7.95 -16.57
N PHE A 301 -8.56 -7.16 -15.85
CA PHE A 301 -7.10 -7.22 -15.91
C PHE A 301 -6.58 -8.60 -15.48
N LEU A 302 -7.08 -9.15 -14.36
CA LEU A 302 -6.70 -10.50 -13.92
C LEU A 302 -6.95 -11.56 -15.01
N ARG A 303 -8.10 -11.49 -15.68
CA ARG A 303 -8.50 -12.45 -16.72
C ARG A 303 -7.66 -12.41 -17.98
N LYS A 304 -6.83 -11.37 -18.17
CA LYS A 304 -5.91 -11.23 -19.30
C LYS A 304 -4.56 -11.97 -19.06
N ALA A 305 -4.21 -12.25 -17.80
CA ALA A 305 -2.98 -12.95 -17.46
C ALA A 305 -3.15 -14.47 -17.71
N LYS A 306 -2.19 -15.08 -18.37
CA LYS A 306 -2.28 -16.51 -18.80
C LYS A 306 -2.18 -17.49 -17.64
N SER A 307 -1.50 -17.13 -16.57
CA SER A 307 -1.33 -17.95 -15.37
C SER A 307 -2.50 -17.85 -14.40
N VAL A 308 -3.52 -17.00 -14.69
CA VAL A 308 -4.69 -16.83 -13.85
C VAL A 308 -5.82 -17.76 -14.34
N ASP A 309 -5.78 -19.02 -13.90
CA ASP A 309 -6.92 -19.93 -13.99
C ASP A 309 -8.00 -19.60 -12.94
N ASP A 310 -9.08 -20.36 -12.87
CA ASP A 310 -10.17 -20.09 -11.92
C ASP A 310 -9.73 -20.18 -10.45
N ARG A 311 -8.76 -21.04 -10.11
CA ARG A 311 -8.22 -21.13 -8.75
C ARG A 311 -7.37 -19.91 -8.39
N ALA A 312 -6.43 -19.55 -9.25
CA ALA A 312 -5.62 -18.34 -9.08
C ALA A 312 -6.49 -17.08 -9.06
N PHE A 313 -7.53 -17.04 -9.90
CA PHE A 313 -8.48 -15.93 -9.89
C PHE A 313 -9.20 -15.79 -8.53
N ALA A 314 -9.73 -16.87 -7.97
CA ALA A 314 -10.38 -16.85 -6.67
C ALA A 314 -9.42 -16.39 -5.55
N GLN A 315 -8.17 -16.89 -5.57
CA GLN A 315 -7.14 -16.50 -4.63
C GLN A 315 -6.85 -15.00 -4.72
N ILE A 316 -6.50 -14.50 -5.89
CA ILE A 316 -6.04 -13.13 -6.10
C ILE A 316 -7.19 -12.13 -5.91
N SER A 317 -8.39 -12.44 -6.42
CA SER A 317 -9.52 -11.51 -6.37
C SER A 317 -10.11 -11.32 -4.97
N GLY A 318 -9.90 -12.27 -4.03
CA GLY A 318 -10.51 -12.11 -2.71
C GLY A 318 -10.00 -13.03 -1.62
N GLU A 319 -9.78 -14.33 -1.86
CA GLU A 319 -9.44 -15.29 -0.78
C GLU A 319 -8.18 -14.89 0.00
N THR A 320 -7.12 -14.49 -0.70
CA THR A 320 -5.86 -14.07 -0.07
C THR A 320 -6.07 -12.84 0.81
N ALA A 321 -6.78 -11.81 0.29
CA ALA A 321 -7.11 -10.61 1.06
C ALA A 321 -7.94 -10.94 2.29
N CYS A 322 -9.00 -11.74 2.14
CA CYS A 322 -9.85 -12.16 3.25
C CYS A 322 -9.08 -12.92 4.32
N ALA A 323 -8.18 -13.83 3.90
CA ALA A 323 -7.35 -14.61 4.83
C ALA A 323 -6.41 -13.73 5.66
N ILE A 324 -5.74 -12.74 5.05
CA ILE A 324 -4.84 -11.85 5.80
C ILE A 324 -5.59 -10.84 6.66
N LEU A 325 -6.78 -10.39 6.23
CA LEU A 325 -7.64 -9.46 6.97
C LEU A 325 -8.45 -10.16 8.08
N GLY A 326 -8.57 -11.48 8.03
CA GLY A 326 -9.38 -12.25 8.99
C GLY A 326 -10.89 -12.04 8.81
N ILE A 327 -11.35 -11.82 7.58
CA ILE A 327 -12.76 -11.64 7.23
C ILE A 327 -13.28 -12.80 6.37
N PRO A 328 -14.60 -13.09 6.37
CA PRO A 328 -15.19 -14.12 5.49
C PRO A 328 -14.97 -13.79 4.01
N HIS A 329 -14.68 -14.80 3.19
CA HIS A 329 -14.51 -14.65 1.74
C HIS A 329 -15.81 -14.90 0.95
N GLU A 330 -16.91 -15.19 1.62
CA GLU A 330 -18.23 -15.45 1.02
C GLU A 330 -19.33 -14.66 1.75
N ARG A 331 -20.29 -14.16 0.99
CA ARG A 331 -21.53 -13.52 1.48
C ARG A 331 -22.78 -14.27 1.09
#